data_04cda5f3c1db870fbf3d97166aa2f7df
#
_entry.id   04cda5f3c1db870fbf3d97166aa2f7df
#
_cell.length_a   1.000
_cell.length_b   1.000
_cell.length_c   1.000
_cell.angle_alpha   90.00
_cell.angle_beta   90.00
_cell.angle_gamma   90.00
#
_symmetry.space_group_name_H-M   'P 1'
#
loop_
_entity.id
_entity.type
_entity.pdbx_description
1 polymer ?
#
loop_
_entity_poly.entity_id
_entity_poly.type
_entity_poly.pdbx_seq_one_letter_code
_entity_poly.pdbx_strand_id
1 'polypeptide(L)'
;MVKIVVIGSASMDLTVLAKRRPNAGETIFGERLILAPGGKGANQAVAAARLGAEVHLVACLGEDAYGAELMHNFAANSVNCDYVVKLADQSTGTAHITLAEGDNSIIVIKGANDRVVPAIVDRAIEVIKAADLVMLQQEIPAATVNYVVNLCHELNIPVLLNPAPILTPHPETLAKASFLTPNEHEVAELFPDLELEQALRAYPNKLIVTEGKLGALFCDGTQIKRVATFSVDALDTTGAGDTFNAAFAVAMAEGQGIEPSMRFANAAAALSVTKLGAQGGMPERAAVERLLNHE
;
A
#
# COMPACT_ATOMS: atom_id res chain seq x y z
N MET A 1 -13.75 16.99 2.04
CA MET A 1 -12.53 16.19 1.74
C MET A 1 -12.51 15.10 2.77
N VAL A 2 -12.37 13.84 2.35
CA VAL A 2 -12.30 12.71 3.28
C VAL A 2 -10.94 12.67 3.94
N LYS A 3 -10.90 12.22 5.21
CA LYS A 3 -9.68 12.13 6.01
C LYS A 3 -9.23 10.69 6.13
N ILE A 4 -8.01 10.41 5.64
CA ILE A 4 -7.40 9.08 5.70
C ILE A 4 -6.14 9.15 6.57
N VAL A 5 -6.03 8.23 7.52
CA VAL A 5 -4.80 8.02 8.27
C VAL A 5 -4.11 6.77 7.74
N VAL A 6 -2.88 6.90 7.29
CA VAL A 6 -2.05 5.76 6.87
C VAL A 6 -1.03 5.49 7.96
N ILE A 7 -1.05 4.27 8.51
CA ILE A 7 -0.07 3.83 9.50
C ILE A 7 0.77 2.75 8.84
N GLY A 8 2.02 3.05 8.51
CA GLY A 8 2.78 2.12 7.69
C GLY A 8 4.24 2.49 7.50
N SER A 9 4.84 1.79 6.56
CA SER A 9 6.25 1.91 6.20
C SER A 9 6.54 3.10 5.30
N ALA A 10 7.78 3.54 5.36
CA ALA A 10 8.38 4.43 4.39
C ALA A 10 9.84 3.98 4.15
N SER A 11 10.25 3.89 2.90
CA SER A 11 11.58 3.43 2.53
C SER A 11 12.11 4.17 1.30
N MET A 12 13.42 4.05 1.07
CA MET A 12 14.05 4.44 -0.18
C MET A 12 14.34 3.19 -0.99
N ASP A 13 13.87 3.14 -2.23
CA ASP A 13 14.14 2.07 -3.18
C ASP A 13 15.42 2.40 -3.94
N LEU A 14 16.41 1.50 -3.84
CA LEU A 14 17.72 1.60 -4.49
C LEU A 14 17.79 0.54 -5.59
N THR A 15 17.47 0.93 -6.83
CA THR A 15 17.45 0.00 -7.96
C THR A 15 18.74 0.08 -8.75
N VAL A 16 19.50 -1.01 -8.76
CA VAL A 16 20.70 -1.19 -9.60
C VAL A 16 20.28 -1.93 -10.85
N LEU A 17 20.52 -1.32 -12.02
CA LEU A 17 20.39 -1.99 -13.31
C LEU A 17 21.74 -2.66 -13.64
N ALA A 18 21.68 -3.93 -14.02
CA ALA A 18 22.84 -4.70 -14.46
C ALA A 18 22.44 -5.70 -15.56
N LYS A 19 23.40 -6.13 -16.38
CA LYS A 19 23.16 -7.14 -17.43
C LYS A 19 22.79 -8.51 -16.85
N ARG A 20 23.40 -8.84 -15.71
CA ARG A 20 23.17 -10.08 -14.97
C ARG A 20 23.42 -9.87 -13.49
N ARG A 21 23.02 -10.81 -12.68
CA ARG A 21 23.35 -10.84 -11.24
C ARG A 21 24.80 -11.32 -11.04
N PRO A 22 25.54 -10.80 -10.02
CA PRO A 22 26.84 -11.34 -9.67
C PRO A 22 26.70 -12.73 -9.04
N ASN A 23 27.67 -13.62 -9.28
CA ASN A 23 27.80 -14.85 -8.52
C ASN A 23 28.39 -14.58 -7.13
N ALA A 24 28.32 -15.56 -6.24
CA ALA A 24 28.96 -15.46 -4.92
C ALA A 24 30.48 -15.14 -5.05
N GLY A 25 30.92 -14.07 -4.37
CA GLY A 25 32.29 -13.59 -4.40
C GLY A 25 32.70 -12.80 -5.66
N GLU A 26 31.75 -12.57 -6.59
CA GLU A 26 32.05 -11.84 -7.84
C GLU A 26 31.74 -10.34 -7.69
N THR A 27 32.54 -9.50 -8.35
CA THR A 27 32.27 -8.07 -8.54
C THR A 27 32.00 -7.79 -10.01
N ILE A 28 30.86 -7.14 -10.28
CA ILE A 28 30.49 -6.71 -11.64
C ILE A 28 30.21 -5.21 -11.65
N PHE A 29 30.24 -4.58 -12.83
CA PHE A 29 29.80 -3.22 -13.01
C PHE A 29 28.29 -3.17 -13.30
N GLY A 30 27.55 -2.36 -12.56
CA GLY A 30 26.19 -1.97 -12.88
C GLY A 30 26.14 -0.91 -13.99
N GLU A 31 24.99 -0.76 -14.63
CA GLU A 31 24.76 0.23 -15.69
C GLU A 31 24.22 1.55 -15.13
N ARG A 32 23.35 1.47 -14.12
CA ARG A 32 22.66 2.62 -13.53
C ARG A 32 22.21 2.32 -12.11
N LEU A 33 22.25 3.36 -11.26
CA LEU A 33 21.55 3.40 -9.97
C LEU A 33 20.36 4.38 -10.06
N ILE A 34 19.19 3.93 -9.65
CA ILE A 34 17.98 4.73 -9.54
C ILE A 34 17.56 4.74 -8.06
N LEU A 35 17.35 5.93 -7.52
CA LEU A 35 16.79 6.13 -6.19
C LEU A 35 15.34 6.62 -6.34
N ALA A 36 14.41 6.01 -5.63
CA ALA A 36 13.00 6.40 -5.66
C ALA A 36 12.36 6.25 -4.27
N PRO A 37 11.46 7.16 -3.88
CA PRO A 37 10.62 6.97 -2.71
C PRO A 37 9.77 5.71 -2.84
N GLY A 38 9.73 4.92 -1.76
CA GLY A 38 9.01 3.64 -1.68
C GLY A 38 8.47 3.37 -0.27
N GLY A 39 8.15 2.10 -0.02
CA GLY A 39 7.44 1.65 1.17
C GLY A 39 5.92 1.73 1.00
N LYS A 40 5.24 0.62 1.29
CA LYS A 40 3.78 0.49 1.03
C LYS A 40 2.95 1.57 1.73
N GLY A 41 3.28 1.90 2.98
CA GLY A 41 2.60 2.97 3.70
C GLY A 41 2.76 4.33 3.01
N ALA A 42 3.99 4.70 2.66
CA ALA A 42 4.29 5.94 1.95
C ALA A 42 3.64 5.97 0.56
N ASN A 43 3.69 4.86 -0.18
CA ASN A 43 3.05 4.73 -1.50
C ASN A 43 1.55 4.97 -1.42
N GLN A 44 0.88 4.30 -0.48
CA GLN A 44 -0.58 4.43 -0.30
C GLN A 44 -0.96 5.83 0.19
N ALA A 45 -0.15 6.46 1.05
CA ALA A 45 -0.36 7.83 1.50
C ALA A 45 -0.27 8.84 0.34
N VAL A 46 0.76 8.74 -0.49
CA VAL A 46 0.94 9.60 -1.67
C VAL A 46 -0.19 9.40 -2.68
N ALA A 47 -0.56 8.14 -2.96
CA ALA A 47 -1.64 7.85 -3.88
C ALA A 47 -2.99 8.43 -3.38
N ALA A 48 -3.33 8.23 -2.10
CA ALA A 48 -4.56 8.78 -1.52
C ALA A 48 -4.60 10.31 -1.56
N ALA A 49 -3.48 10.99 -1.28
CA ALA A 49 -3.37 12.44 -1.34
C ALA A 49 -3.57 12.96 -2.78
N ARG A 50 -2.94 12.35 -3.78
CA ARG A 50 -3.14 12.69 -5.21
C ARG A 50 -4.58 12.46 -5.67
N LEU A 51 -5.29 11.51 -5.05
CA LEU A 51 -6.70 11.25 -5.31
C LEU A 51 -7.65 12.18 -4.53
N GLY A 52 -7.12 13.16 -3.80
CA GLY A 52 -7.87 14.24 -3.20
C GLY A 52 -8.31 14.02 -1.76
N ALA A 53 -7.73 13.05 -1.04
CA ALA A 53 -7.95 12.89 0.40
C ALA A 53 -7.07 13.85 1.23
N GLU A 54 -7.52 14.23 2.42
CA GLU A 54 -6.67 14.74 3.50
C GLU A 54 -5.96 13.55 4.15
N VAL A 55 -4.63 13.45 3.95
CA VAL A 55 -3.87 12.28 4.38
C VAL A 55 -2.91 12.64 5.49
N HIS A 56 -2.96 11.87 6.59
CA HIS A 56 -1.98 11.89 7.67
C HIS A 56 -1.18 10.59 7.69
N LEU A 57 0.14 10.70 7.61
CA LEU A 57 1.03 9.54 7.66
C LEU A 57 1.60 9.37 9.07
N VAL A 58 1.45 8.16 9.63
CA VAL A 58 2.10 7.72 10.87
C VAL A 58 3.20 6.74 10.50
N ALA A 59 4.45 7.16 10.62
CA ALA A 59 5.61 6.38 10.20
C ALA A 59 6.84 6.76 11.03
N CYS A 60 7.93 5.99 10.87
CA CYS A 60 9.23 6.32 11.42
C CYS A 60 10.28 6.39 10.30
N LEU A 61 11.17 7.37 10.37
CA LEU A 61 12.30 7.57 9.47
C LEU A 61 13.59 7.71 10.28
N GLY A 62 14.73 7.43 9.66
CA GLY A 62 16.02 7.81 10.22
C GLY A 62 16.30 9.32 10.08
N GLU A 63 17.16 9.83 10.93
CA GLU A 63 17.75 11.18 10.76
C GLU A 63 18.91 11.12 9.76
N ASP A 64 18.62 10.65 8.53
CA ASP A 64 19.58 10.46 7.45
C ASP A 64 19.12 11.13 6.15
N ALA A 65 19.95 11.05 5.10
CA ALA A 65 19.65 11.66 3.81
C ALA A 65 18.39 11.10 3.17
N TYR A 66 18.12 9.81 3.33
CA TYR A 66 16.90 9.17 2.80
C TYR A 66 15.66 9.63 3.55
N GLY A 67 15.73 9.77 4.87
CA GLY A 67 14.64 10.33 5.67
C GLY A 67 14.32 11.78 5.28
N ALA A 68 15.34 12.59 5.02
CA ALA A 68 15.16 13.96 4.55
C ALA A 68 14.49 14.02 3.17
N GLU A 69 14.91 13.15 2.23
CA GLU A 69 14.34 13.06 0.88
C GLU A 69 12.87 12.61 0.93
N LEU A 70 12.55 11.61 1.74
CA LEU A 70 11.17 11.15 1.93
C LEU A 70 10.27 12.23 2.52
N MET A 71 10.74 13.00 3.52
CA MET A 71 9.99 14.13 4.06
C MET A 71 9.71 15.21 3.01
N HIS A 72 10.69 15.51 2.16
CA HIS A 72 10.50 16.44 1.05
C HIS A 72 9.44 15.91 0.05
N ASN A 73 9.53 14.62 -0.31
CA ASN A 73 8.58 13.97 -1.20
C ASN A 73 7.14 13.99 -0.62
N PHE A 74 6.96 13.74 0.68
CA PHE A 74 5.65 13.79 1.32
C PHE A 74 5.06 15.20 1.27
N ALA A 75 5.85 16.22 1.58
CA ALA A 75 5.43 17.60 1.50
C ALA A 75 5.02 18.00 0.07
N ALA A 76 5.80 17.58 -0.94
CA ALA A 76 5.50 17.83 -2.35
C ALA A 76 4.18 17.17 -2.82
N ASN A 77 3.75 16.06 -2.16
CA ASN A 77 2.50 15.37 -2.43
C ASN A 77 1.37 15.71 -1.43
N SER A 78 1.52 16.77 -0.64
CA SER A 78 0.50 17.23 0.32
C SER A 78 0.10 16.18 1.38
N VAL A 79 1.01 15.27 1.74
CA VAL A 79 0.85 14.33 2.84
C VAL A 79 1.23 15.03 4.15
N ASN A 80 0.33 15.05 5.13
CA ASN A 80 0.63 15.58 6.46
C ASN A 80 1.58 14.62 7.20
N CYS A 81 2.71 15.16 7.69
CA CYS A 81 3.79 14.44 8.34
C CYS A 81 3.94 14.75 9.84
N ASP A 82 2.94 15.35 10.50
CA ASP A 82 3.02 15.73 11.92
C ASP A 82 3.26 14.52 12.84
N TYR A 83 2.92 13.31 12.36
CA TYR A 83 3.08 12.06 13.06
C TYR A 83 4.20 11.17 12.49
N VAL A 84 5.05 11.72 11.62
CA VAL A 84 6.27 11.05 11.16
C VAL A 84 7.39 11.33 12.16
N VAL A 85 7.89 10.27 12.82
CA VAL A 85 8.92 10.36 13.84
C VAL A 85 10.29 10.13 13.22
N LYS A 86 11.23 11.07 13.45
CA LYS A 86 12.64 10.90 13.07
C LYS A 86 13.43 10.30 14.23
N LEU A 87 14.27 9.33 13.92
CA LEU A 87 15.04 8.54 14.89
C LEU A 87 16.54 8.65 14.58
N ALA A 88 17.30 9.20 15.52
CA ALA A 88 18.75 9.38 15.36
C ALA A 88 19.55 8.07 15.44
N ASP A 89 18.98 7.04 16.08
CA ASP A 89 19.60 5.74 16.33
C ASP A 89 19.21 4.66 15.29
N GLN A 90 18.41 5.02 14.29
CA GLN A 90 17.93 4.11 13.25
C GLN A 90 18.18 4.69 11.87
N SER A 91 18.50 3.84 10.89
CA SER A 91 18.48 4.22 9.48
C SER A 91 17.06 4.23 8.94
N THR A 92 16.78 5.06 7.96
CA THR A 92 15.58 4.96 7.14
C THR A 92 15.51 3.58 6.47
N GLY A 93 14.31 3.01 6.33
CA GLY A 93 14.10 1.76 5.62
C GLY A 93 14.57 1.85 4.16
N THR A 94 15.11 0.75 3.63
CA THR A 94 15.56 0.70 2.23
C THR A 94 15.17 -0.62 1.58
N ALA A 95 14.88 -0.58 0.27
CA ALA A 95 14.78 -1.77 -0.57
C ALA A 95 15.93 -1.75 -1.59
N HIS A 96 16.77 -2.78 -1.54
CA HIS A 96 17.88 -2.96 -2.46
C HIS A 96 17.43 -3.87 -3.60
N ILE A 97 17.21 -3.29 -4.76
CA ILE A 97 16.62 -3.96 -5.92
C ILE A 97 17.71 -4.14 -6.98
N THR A 98 17.96 -5.37 -7.41
CA THR A 98 18.75 -5.66 -8.58
C THR A 98 17.83 -6.02 -9.73
N LEU A 99 17.82 -5.21 -10.78
CA LEU A 99 17.08 -5.47 -12.02
C LEU A 99 18.08 -5.99 -13.06
N ALA A 100 17.95 -7.26 -13.42
CA ALA A 100 18.83 -7.93 -14.35
C ALA A 100 18.10 -9.09 -15.03
N GLU A 101 18.46 -9.40 -16.29
CA GLU A 101 17.92 -10.57 -17.02
C GLU A 101 16.38 -10.54 -17.17
N GLY A 102 15.79 -9.35 -17.17
CA GLY A 102 14.33 -9.16 -17.29
C GLY A 102 13.54 -9.46 -15.99
N ASP A 103 14.23 -9.64 -14.85
CA ASP A 103 13.63 -9.96 -13.57
C ASP A 103 14.29 -9.16 -12.43
N ASN A 104 13.66 -9.09 -11.26
CA ASN A 104 14.18 -8.40 -10.09
C ASN A 104 14.56 -9.36 -8.94
N SER A 105 15.46 -8.89 -8.08
CA SER A 105 15.74 -9.47 -6.76
C SER A 105 15.75 -8.35 -5.75
N ILE A 106 15.08 -8.54 -4.61
CA ILE A 106 14.86 -7.48 -3.64
C ILE A 106 15.31 -7.94 -2.26
N ILE A 107 16.11 -7.11 -1.59
CA ILE A 107 16.44 -7.25 -0.17
C ILE A 107 15.91 -6.02 0.54
N VAL A 108 15.00 -6.22 1.50
CA VAL A 108 14.42 -5.14 2.30
C VAL A 108 15.14 -5.03 3.64
N ILE A 109 15.54 -3.81 3.98
CA ILE A 109 16.03 -3.45 5.31
C ILE A 109 14.98 -2.56 5.94
N LYS A 110 14.31 -3.06 6.98
CA LYS A 110 13.20 -2.34 7.61
C LYS A 110 13.62 -1.05 8.29
N GLY A 111 14.81 -1.03 8.94
CA GLY A 111 15.32 0.15 9.60
C GLY A 111 14.30 0.77 10.57
N ALA A 112 14.05 2.06 10.45
CA ALA A 112 13.10 2.80 11.27
C ALA A 112 11.66 2.27 11.20
N ASN A 113 11.26 1.52 10.15
CA ASN A 113 9.91 0.94 10.06
C ASN A 113 9.63 -0.05 11.20
N ASP A 114 10.64 -0.73 11.73
CA ASP A 114 10.49 -1.60 12.91
C ASP A 114 10.23 -0.83 14.21
N ARG A 115 10.33 0.50 14.20
CA ARG A 115 10.03 1.38 15.33
C ARG A 115 8.63 2.01 15.27
N VAL A 116 7.84 1.68 14.26
CA VAL A 116 6.41 2.03 14.25
C VAL A 116 5.69 1.11 15.24
N VAL A 117 5.83 1.41 16.52
CA VAL A 117 5.27 0.65 17.66
C VAL A 117 3.99 1.32 18.17
N PRO A 118 3.14 0.64 18.98
CA PRO A 118 1.89 1.22 19.51
C PRO A 118 2.05 2.61 20.13
N ALA A 119 3.12 2.87 20.88
CA ALA A 119 3.38 4.20 21.46
C ALA A 119 3.56 5.33 20.41
N ILE A 120 3.98 5.00 19.20
CA ILE A 120 4.02 5.98 18.08
C ILE A 120 2.60 6.23 17.55
N VAL A 121 1.79 5.17 17.45
CA VAL A 121 0.38 5.27 17.03
C VAL A 121 -0.43 6.12 18.02
N ASP A 122 -0.21 5.95 19.31
CA ASP A 122 -0.91 6.70 20.37
C ASP A 122 -0.72 8.21 20.26
N ARG A 123 0.41 8.66 19.71
CA ARG A 123 0.65 10.08 19.43
C ARG A 123 -0.30 10.67 18.38
N ALA A 124 -0.86 9.80 17.52
CA ALA A 124 -1.78 10.16 16.46
C ALA A 124 -3.26 9.88 16.83
N ILE A 125 -3.56 9.53 18.08
CA ILE A 125 -4.89 9.05 18.50
C ILE A 125 -6.02 10.01 18.12
N GLU A 126 -5.81 11.31 18.24
CA GLU A 126 -6.86 12.30 17.94
C GLU A 126 -7.16 12.39 16.44
N VAL A 127 -6.14 12.27 15.57
CA VAL A 127 -6.37 12.25 14.12
C VAL A 127 -6.96 10.91 13.69
N ILE A 128 -6.59 9.81 14.34
CA ILE A 128 -7.19 8.49 14.11
C ILE A 128 -8.68 8.52 14.43
N LYS A 129 -9.08 9.08 15.59
CA LYS A 129 -10.49 9.24 15.97
C LYS A 129 -11.31 10.09 14.98
N ALA A 130 -10.66 11.00 14.29
CA ALA A 130 -11.27 11.89 13.30
C ALA A 130 -11.17 11.36 11.86
N ALA A 131 -10.61 10.18 11.65
CA ALA A 131 -10.43 9.59 10.33
C ALA A 131 -11.73 8.95 9.81
N ASP A 132 -11.99 9.11 8.52
CA ASP A 132 -13.05 8.40 7.82
C ASP A 132 -12.64 6.95 7.52
N LEU A 133 -11.33 6.70 7.38
CA LEU A 133 -10.76 5.37 7.19
C LEU A 133 -9.27 5.34 7.57
N VAL A 134 -8.82 4.22 8.15
CA VAL A 134 -7.41 3.94 8.45
C VAL A 134 -6.88 2.87 7.49
N MET A 135 -5.68 3.09 6.94
CA MET A 135 -4.99 2.13 6.06
C MET A 135 -3.77 1.53 6.75
N LEU A 136 -3.60 0.23 6.59
CA LEU A 136 -2.50 -0.58 7.14
C LEU A 136 -1.91 -1.52 6.10
N GLN A 137 -0.61 -1.80 6.23
CA GLN A 137 0.13 -2.83 5.50
C GLN A 137 0.98 -3.63 6.48
N GLN A 138 1.74 -4.63 5.99
CA GLN A 138 2.52 -5.52 6.88
C GLN A 138 4.05 -5.30 6.79
N GLU A 139 4.50 -4.10 6.47
CA GLU A 139 5.94 -3.74 6.52
C GLU A 139 6.38 -3.11 7.84
N ILE A 140 5.47 -3.01 8.81
CA ILE A 140 5.70 -2.57 10.20
C ILE A 140 5.53 -3.76 11.15
N PRO A 141 5.86 -3.64 12.45
CA PRO A 141 5.70 -4.74 13.40
C PRO A 141 4.26 -5.28 13.46
N ALA A 142 4.11 -6.60 13.37
CA ALA A 142 2.80 -7.28 13.40
C ALA A 142 2.00 -6.93 14.67
N ALA A 143 2.68 -6.73 15.82
CA ALA A 143 2.04 -6.28 17.06
C ALA A 143 1.34 -4.93 16.89
N THR A 144 1.92 -4.01 16.11
CA THR A 144 1.33 -2.70 15.82
C THR A 144 0.14 -2.83 14.89
N VAL A 145 0.23 -3.67 13.86
CA VAL A 145 -0.92 -3.94 12.97
C VAL A 145 -2.11 -4.46 13.78
N ASN A 146 -1.88 -5.45 14.65
CA ASN A 146 -2.91 -6.00 15.52
C ASN A 146 -3.47 -4.95 16.48
N TYR A 147 -2.59 -4.12 17.08
CA TYR A 147 -2.98 -3.02 17.96
C TYR A 147 -3.91 -2.03 17.27
N VAL A 148 -3.54 -1.55 16.08
CA VAL A 148 -4.31 -0.54 15.34
C VAL A 148 -5.66 -1.10 14.90
N VAL A 149 -5.72 -2.34 14.41
CA VAL A 149 -6.99 -2.97 14.02
C VAL A 149 -7.93 -3.09 15.23
N ASN A 150 -7.43 -3.49 16.40
CA ASN A 150 -8.21 -3.54 17.63
C ASN A 150 -8.70 -2.15 18.06
N LEU A 151 -7.81 -1.16 18.09
CA LEU A 151 -8.11 0.22 18.43
C LEU A 151 -9.22 0.80 17.53
N CYS A 152 -9.08 0.66 16.23
CA CYS A 152 -10.06 1.17 15.26
C CYS A 152 -11.40 0.44 15.37
N HIS A 153 -11.37 -0.88 15.63
CA HIS A 153 -12.59 -1.65 15.87
C HIS A 153 -13.35 -1.14 17.11
N GLU A 154 -12.66 -0.88 18.23
CA GLU A 154 -13.24 -0.31 19.44
C GLU A 154 -13.81 1.11 19.24
N LEU A 155 -13.15 1.89 18.40
CA LEU A 155 -13.56 3.26 18.03
C LEU A 155 -14.61 3.30 16.90
N ASN A 156 -14.99 2.17 16.32
CA ASN A 156 -15.86 2.07 15.14
C ASN A 156 -15.33 2.84 13.91
N ILE A 157 -14.02 2.84 13.71
CA ILE A 157 -13.35 3.45 12.56
C ILE A 157 -13.04 2.35 11.54
N PRO A 158 -13.43 2.50 10.26
CA PRO A 158 -13.12 1.52 9.24
C PRO A 158 -11.61 1.37 9.04
N VAL A 159 -11.14 0.10 8.93
CA VAL A 159 -9.75 -0.23 8.62
C VAL A 159 -9.67 -1.03 7.34
N LEU A 160 -8.84 -0.55 6.41
CA LEU A 160 -8.37 -1.33 5.27
C LEU A 160 -7.00 -1.91 5.60
N LEU A 161 -6.91 -3.23 5.65
CA LEU A 161 -5.66 -3.97 5.79
C LEU A 161 -5.26 -4.56 4.43
N ASN A 162 -4.16 -4.05 3.89
CA ASN A 162 -3.46 -4.69 2.78
C ASN A 162 -2.42 -5.66 3.38
N PRO A 163 -2.64 -6.99 3.31
CA PRO A 163 -1.79 -7.97 3.97
C PRO A 163 -0.53 -8.27 3.16
N ALA A 164 0.23 -7.24 2.82
CA ALA A 164 1.44 -7.28 2.01
C ALA A 164 2.62 -6.58 2.71
N PRO A 165 3.85 -7.19 2.68
CA PRO A 165 4.11 -8.58 2.38
C PRO A 165 3.39 -9.50 3.37
N ILE A 166 3.07 -10.73 2.95
CA ILE A 166 2.28 -11.61 3.81
C ILE A 166 3.04 -11.97 5.09
N LEU A 167 2.44 -11.59 6.22
CA LEU A 167 2.77 -12.07 7.55
C LEU A 167 1.45 -12.57 8.10
N THR A 168 1.31 -13.86 8.35
CA THR A 168 0.03 -14.46 8.78
C THR A 168 -0.56 -13.65 9.95
N PRO A 169 -1.61 -12.83 9.73
CA PRO A 169 -2.20 -12.04 10.81
C PRO A 169 -2.92 -12.96 11.79
N HIS A 170 -3.06 -12.49 13.02
CA HIS A 170 -3.91 -13.20 13.98
C HIS A 170 -5.35 -13.29 13.45
N PRO A 171 -6.07 -14.41 13.60
CA PRO A 171 -7.45 -14.56 13.11
C PRO A 171 -8.40 -13.43 13.54
N GLU A 172 -8.23 -12.93 14.77
CA GLU A 172 -9.00 -11.78 15.27
C GLU A 172 -8.73 -10.49 14.49
N THR A 173 -7.50 -10.27 14.02
CA THR A 173 -7.14 -9.11 13.20
C THR A 173 -7.88 -9.16 11.87
N LEU A 174 -7.90 -10.34 11.22
CA LEU A 174 -8.69 -10.55 10.02
C LEU A 174 -10.19 -10.35 10.27
N ALA A 175 -10.70 -10.81 11.42
CA ALA A 175 -12.12 -10.67 11.78
C ALA A 175 -12.52 -9.21 12.02
N LYS A 176 -11.65 -8.39 12.63
CA LYS A 176 -11.93 -6.99 13.03
C LYS A 176 -11.64 -5.96 11.95
N ALA A 177 -10.71 -6.21 11.03
CA ALA A 177 -10.48 -5.32 9.88
C ALA A 177 -11.78 -5.17 9.07
N SER A 178 -12.05 -3.99 8.52
CA SER A 178 -13.24 -3.72 7.71
C SER A 178 -13.10 -4.25 6.29
N PHE A 179 -11.90 -4.07 5.72
CA PHE A 179 -11.56 -4.54 4.39
C PHE A 179 -10.20 -5.23 4.40
N LEU A 180 -10.10 -6.30 3.61
CA LEU A 180 -8.87 -7.05 3.35
C LEU A 180 -8.62 -7.02 1.85
N THR A 181 -7.42 -6.60 1.43
CA THR A 181 -7.10 -6.40 0.01
C THR A 181 -5.83 -7.15 -0.41
N PRO A 182 -5.80 -8.48 -0.27
CA PRO A 182 -4.72 -9.30 -0.76
C PRO A 182 -4.75 -9.43 -2.28
N ASN A 183 -3.62 -9.81 -2.88
CA ASN A 183 -3.58 -10.38 -4.21
C ASN A 183 -3.84 -11.91 -4.19
N GLU A 184 -3.88 -12.55 -5.38
CA GLU A 184 -4.13 -13.99 -5.54
C GLU A 184 -3.14 -14.86 -4.72
N HIS A 185 -1.86 -14.49 -4.69
CA HIS A 185 -0.84 -15.24 -3.94
C HIS A 185 -1.01 -15.06 -2.44
N GLU A 186 -1.27 -13.83 -2.01
CA GLU A 186 -1.47 -13.50 -0.60
C GLU A 186 -2.72 -14.19 -0.03
N VAL A 187 -3.80 -14.32 -0.81
CA VAL A 187 -5.00 -15.07 -0.39
C VAL A 187 -4.67 -16.52 -0.08
N ALA A 188 -3.90 -17.20 -0.94
CA ALA A 188 -3.54 -18.61 -0.75
C ALA A 188 -2.69 -18.81 0.53
N GLU A 189 -1.87 -17.81 0.89
CA GLU A 189 -1.10 -17.86 2.14
C GLU A 189 -1.92 -17.46 3.37
N LEU A 190 -2.89 -16.55 3.23
CA LEU A 190 -3.80 -16.16 4.31
C LEU A 190 -4.78 -17.27 4.70
N PHE A 191 -5.25 -18.01 3.71
CA PHE A 191 -6.31 -19.03 3.85
C PHE A 191 -5.87 -20.35 3.22
N PRO A 192 -4.81 -21.00 3.73
CA PRO A 192 -4.20 -22.17 3.08
C PRO A 192 -5.16 -23.39 2.97
N ASP A 193 -6.19 -23.42 3.79
CA ASP A 193 -7.20 -24.50 3.81
C ASP A 193 -8.45 -24.19 2.96
N LEU A 194 -8.49 -23.02 2.28
CA LEU A 194 -9.64 -22.57 1.50
C LEU A 194 -9.25 -22.30 0.04
N GLU A 195 -10.07 -22.78 -0.87
CA GLU A 195 -10.02 -22.30 -2.26
C GLU A 195 -10.47 -20.82 -2.32
N LEU A 196 -10.01 -20.10 -3.35
CA LEU A 196 -10.30 -18.66 -3.51
C LEU A 196 -11.79 -18.32 -3.38
N GLU A 197 -12.67 -19.11 -4.04
CA GLU A 197 -14.11 -18.89 -3.96
C GLU A 197 -14.66 -19.12 -2.55
N GLN A 198 -14.12 -20.07 -1.81
CA GLN A 198 -14.52 -20.35 -0.44
C GLN A 198 -14.11 -19.19 0.49
N ALA A 199 -12.87 -18.68 0.32
CA ALA A 199 -12.38 -17.51 1.06
C ALA A 199 -13.27 -16.28 0.79
N LEU A 200 -13.58 -15.97 -0.48
CA LEU A 200 -14.46 -14.85 -0.85
C LEU A 200 -15.86 -14.99 -0.21
N ARG A 201 -16.44 -16.19 -0.19
CA ARG A 201 -17.75 -16.44 0.43
C ARG A 201 -17.72 -16.40 1.96
N ALA A 202 -16.58 -16.74 2.57
CA ALA A 202 -16.39 -16.66 4.02
C ALA A 202 -16.27 -15.20 4.53
N TYR A 203 -15.82 -14.29 3.67
CA TYR A 203 -15.62 -12.87 4.02
C TYR A 203 -16.36 -11.93 3.04
N PRO A 204 -17.71 -12.03 2.94
CA PRO A 204 -18.49 -11.22 2.00
C PRO A 204 -18.40 -9.74 2.34
N ASN A 205 -18.38 -8.89 1.31
CA ASN A 205 -18.23 -7.43 1.42
C ASN A 205 -16.96 -6.94 2.18
N LYS A 206 -16.00 -7.81 2.38
CA LYS A 206 -14.80 -7.56 3.16
C LYS A 206 -13.52 -7.96 2.45
N LEU A 207 -13.49 -9.14 1.84
CA LEU A 207 -12.34 -9.64 1.09
C LEU A 207 -12.44 -9.17 -0.35
N ILE A 208 -11.48 -8.34 -0.76
CA ILE A 208 -11.31 -7.83 -2.13
C ILE A 208 -9.99 -8.38 -2.65
N VAL A 209 -10.01 -9.26 -3.63
CA VAL A 209 -8.82 -9.93 -4.16
C VAL A 209 -8.42 -9.30 -5.48
N THR A 210 -7.21 -8.75 -5.56
CA THR A 210 -6.68 -8.18 -6.80
C THR A 210 -6.05 -9.26 -7.67
N GLU A 211 -6.38 -9.26 -8.98
CA GLU A 211 -5.92 -10.24 -9.97
C GLU A 211 -5.18 -9.56 -11.14
N GLY A 212 -4.42 -8.52 -10.84
CA GLY A 212 -3.61 -7.78 -11.81
C GLY A 212 -4.44 -7.32 -13.01
N LYS A 213 -4.08 -7.78 -14.20
CA LYS A 213 -4.76 -7.40 -15.47
C LYS A 213 -6.21 -7.88 -15.59
N LEU A 214 -6.68 -8.72 -14.71
CA LEU A 214 -8.08 -9.18 -14.70
C LEU A 214 -8.96 -8.28 -13.82
N GLY A 215 -8.39 -7.39 -13.03
CA GLY A 215 -9.09 -6.50 -12.11
C GLY A 215 -9.14 -7.03 -10.70
N ALA A 216 -10.31 -7.06 -10.07
CA ALA A 216 -10.45 -7.54 -8.70
C ALA A 216 -11.79 -8.27 -8.48
N LEU A 217 -11.80 -9.17 -7.48
CA LEU A 217 -12.94 -9.99 -7.07
C LEU A 217 -13.41 -9.61 -5.68
N PHE A 218 -14.71 -9.75 -5.45
CA PHE A 218 -15.31 -9.77 -4.11
C PHE A 218 -16.60 -10.59 -4.11
N CYS A 219 -17.08 -10.98 -2.93
CA CYS A 219 -18.41 -11.57 -2.75
C CYS A 219 -19.35 -10.53 -2.13
N ASP A 220 -20.52 -10.29 -2.74
CA ASP A 220 -21.52 -9.33 -2.23
C ASP A 220 -22.45 -9.91 -1.15
N GLY A 221 -22.16 -11.15 -0.70
CA GLY A 221 -22.99 -11.94 0.23
C GLY A 221 -23.89 -12.94 -0.46
N THR A 222 -24.08 -12.83 -1.78
CA THR A 222 -24.88 -13.75 -2.60
C THR A 222 -24.05 -14.38 -3.72
N GLN A 223 -23.30 -13.57 -4.44
CA GLN A 223 -22.49 -13.99 -5.59
C GLN A 223 -21.11 -13.36 -5.58
N ILE A 224 -20.17 -14.06 -6.21
CA ILE A 224 -18.83 -13.53 -6.48
C ILE A 224 -18.91 -12.68 -7.74
N LYS A 225 -18.40 -11.45 -7.63
CA LYS A 225 -18.35 -10.48 -8.71
C LYS A 225 -16.90 -10.14 -9.05
N ARG A 226 -16.65 -9.99 -10.34
CA ARG A 226 -15.40 -9.45 -10.88
C ARG A 226 -15.65 -8.05 -11.39
N VAL A 227 -14.84 -7.10 -10.93
CA VAL A 227 -14.75 -5.76 -11.50
C VAL A 227 -13.51 -5.71 -12.38
N ALA A 228 -13.71 -5.68 -13.68
CA ALA A 228 -12.61 -5.69 -14.65
C ALA A 228 -11.75 -4.42 -14.52
N THR A 229 -10.47 -4.53 -14.84
CA THR A 229 -9.57 -3.37 -14.96
C THR A 229 -9.65 -2.75 -16.37
N PHE A 230 -8.96 -1.65 -16.55
CA PHE A 230 -8.88 -0.91 -17.81
C PHE A 230 -7.68 -1.38 -18.62
N SER A 231 -7.85 -1.47 -19.95
CA SER A 231 -6.76 -1.86 -20.85
C SER A 231 -5.81 -0.68 -21.07
N VAL A 232 -4.53 -0.88 -20.71
CA VAL A 232 -3.47 0.12 -20.88
C VAL A 232 -2.16 -0.56 -21.29
N ASP A 233 -1.24 0.20 -21.89
CA ASP A 233 0.12 -0.25 -22.16
C ASP A 233 0.93 -0.13 -20.88
N ALA A 234 1.13 -1.24 -20.18
CA ALA A 234 1.88 -1.29 -18.93
C ALA A 234 3.38 -1.17 -19.17
N LEU A 235 4.02 -0.23 -18.47
CA LEU A 235 5.46 -0.01 -18.49
C LEU A 235 6.13 -0.55 -17.23
N ASP A 236 5.52 -0.32 -16.05
CA ASP A 236 6.04 -0.74 -14.74
C ASP A 236 4.86 -1.00 -13.80
N THR A 237 4.76 -2.21 -13.27
CA THR A 237 3.67 -2.61 -12.37
C THR A 237 3.94 -2.30 -10.90
N THR A 238 5.10 -1.73 -10.57
CA THR A 238 5.46 -1.35 -9.19
C THR A 238 4.47 -0.33 -8.64
N GLY A 239 3.94 -0.58 -7.45
CA GLY A 239 2.99 0.31 -6.78
C GLY A 239 1.55 0.26 -7.29
N ALA A 240 1.22 -0.62 -8.27
CA ALA A 240 -0.16 -0.78 -8.74
C ALA A 240 -1.12 -1.22 -7.62
N GLY A 241 -0.70 -2.18 -6.79
CA GLY A 241 -1.45 -2.62 -5.61
C GLY A 241 -1.62 -1.49 -4.59
N ASP A 242 -0.57 -0.70 -4.32
CA ASP A 242 -0.65 0.45 -3.41
C ASP A 242 -1.62 1.52 -3.94
N THR A 243 -1.58 1.77 -5.26
CA THR A 243 -2.51 2.70 -5.93
C THR A 243 -3.95 2.20 -5.85
N PHE A 244 -4.18 0.90 -6.09
CA PHE A 244 -5.50 0.27 -5.94
C PHE A 244 -6.03 0.45 -4.52
N ASN A 245 -5.23 0.10 -3.51
CA ASN A 245 -5.61 0.21 -2.10
C ASN A 245 -5.98 1.64 -1.70
N ALA A 246 -5.16 2.61 -2.10
CA ALA A 246 -5.41 4.02 -1.82
C ALA A 246 -6.70 4.52 -2.49
N ALA A 247 -6.90 4.19 -3.76
CA ALA A 247 -8.08 4.60 -4.52
C ALA A 247 -9.35 3.95 -3.96
N PHE A 248 -9.30 2.66 -3.62
CA PHE A 248 -10.40 1.96 -2.97
C PHE A 248 -10.75 2.60 -1.62
N ALA A 249 -9.74 2.90 -0.78
CA ALA A 249 -9.93 3.55 0.51
C ALA A 249 -10.56 4.94 0.37
N VAL A 250 -10.10 5.75 -0.59
CA VAL A 250 -10.67 7.10 -0.85
C VAL A 250 -12.13 6.99 -1.26
N ALA A 251 -12.45 6.13 -2.21
CA ALA A 251 -13.82 5.96 -2.69
C ALA A 251 -14.77 5.41 -1.60
N MET A 252 -14.32 4.45 -0.79
CA MET A 252 -15.07 3.94 0.36
C MET A 252 -15.30 5.02 1.42
N ALA A 253 -14.29 5.82 1.75
CA ALA A 253 -14.41 6.93 2.69
C ALA A 253 -15.36 8.03 2.18
N GLU A 254 -15.48 8.20 0.86
CA GLU A 254 -16.47 9.09 0.21
C GLU A 254 -17.90 8.53 0.24
N GLY A 255 -18.10 7.33 0.79
CA GLY A 255 -19.41 6.68 0.91
C GLY A 255 -19.87 5.95 -0.36
N GLN A 256 -18.96 5.66 -1.29
CA GLN A 256 -19.28 4.83 -2.45
C GLN A 256 -19.45 3.35 -2.01
N GLY A 257 -20.24 2.60 -2.76
CA GLY A 257 -20.35 1.15 -2.58
C GLY A 257 -19.08 0.43 -3.03
N ILE A 258 -18.91 -0.84 -2.62
CA ILE A 258 -17.70 -1.64 -2.91
C ILE A 258 -17.43 -1.72 -4.42
N GLU A 259 -18.43 -2.06 -5.23
CA GLU A 259 -18.25 -2.27 -6.67
C GLU A 259 -17.84 -0.96 -7.40
N PRO A 260 -18.47 0.21 -7.19
CA PRO A 260 -17.98 1.49 -7.70
C PRO A 260 -16.58 1.85 -7.19
N SER A 261 -16.28 1.58 -5.92
CA SER A 261 -14.95 1.85 -5.34
C SER A 261 -13.87 0.98 -5.99
N MET A 262 -14.18 -0.29 -6.28
CA MET A 262 -13.27 -1.18 -7.02
C MET A 262 -13.06 -0.71 -8.46
N ARG A 263 -14.11 -0.20 -9.14
CA ARG A 263 -13.97 0.36 -10.50
C ARG A 263 -13.06 1.59 -10.50
N PHE A 264 -13.22 2.50 -9.53
CA PHE A 264 -12.35 3.65 -9.35
C PHE A 264 -10.90 3.22 -9.05
N ALA A 265 -10.72 2.22 -8.18
CA ALA A 265 -9.41 1.68 -7.83
C ALA A 265 -8.71 0.99 -9.02
N ASN A 266 -9.44 0.22 -9.81
CA ASN A 266 -8.92 -0.40 -11.04
C ASN A 266 -8.47 0.67 -12.07
N ALA A 267 -9.22 1.76 -12.24
CA ALA A 267 -8.84 2.85 -13.12
C ALA A 267 -7.56 3.56 -12.64
N ALA A 268 -7.45 3.82 -11.35
CA ALA A 268 -6.26 4.43 -10.77
C ALA A 268 -5.03 3.50 -10.91
N ALA A 269 -5.19 2.21 -10.61
CA ALA A 269 -4.13 1.21 -10.74
C ALA A 269 -3.71 1.01 -12.21
N ALA A 270 -4.65 1.01 -13.15
CA ALA A 270 -4.33 0.94 -14.58
C ALA A 270 -3.49 2.14 -15.04
N LEU A 271 -3.83 3.35 -14.60
CA LEU A 271 -3.03 4.54 -14.91
C LEU A 271 -1.63 4.48 -14.27
N SER A 272 -1.51 3.94 -13.06
CA SER A 272 -0.22 3.90 -12.36
C SER A 272 0.84 3.08 -13.09
N VAL A 273 0.45 2.03 -13.79
CA VAL A 273 1.40 1.15 -14.49
C VAL A 273 1.91 1.72 -15.84
N THR A 274 1.41 2.88 -16.27
CA THR A 274 1.81 3.52 -17.53
C THR A 274 3.09 4.36 -17.43
N LYS A 275 3.69 4.45 -16.23
CA LYS A 275 4.93 5.19 -15.98
C LYS A 275 5.87 4.38 -15.08
N LEU A 276 7.16 4.77 -15.06
CA LEU A 276 8.16 4.12 -14.23
C LEU A 276 8.07 4.52 -12.75
N GLY A 277 8.34 3.57 -11.86
CA GLY A 277 8.45 3.74 -10.41
C GLY A 277 7.08 3.78 -9.73
N ALA A 278 7.02 3.29 -8.49
CA ALA A 278 5.79 3.18 -7.73
C ALA A 278 5.03 4.51 -7.65
N GLN A 279 5.64 5.54 -7.06
CA GLN A 279 4.99 6.85 -6.90
C GLN A 279 5.00 7.69 -8.17
N GLY A 280 5.93 7.43 -9.09
CA GLY A 280 6.00 8.12 -10.39
C GLY A 280 4.79 7.89 -11.29
N GLY A 281 4.19 6.69 -11.18
CA GLY A 281 2.99 6.29 -11.93
C GLY A 281 1.66 6.73 -11.32
N MET A 282 1.61 6.98 -10.00
CA MET A 282 0.35 7.28 -9.29
C MET A 282 -0.38 8.48 -9.89
N PRO A 283 -1.65 8.32 -10.30
CA PRO A 283 -2.38 9.36 -11.01
C PRO A 283 -2.96 10.42 -10.06
N GLU A 284 -3.19 11.60 -10.61
CA GLU A 284 -4.09 12.59 -10.01
C GLU A 284 -5.55 12.19 -10.25
N ARG A 285 -6.45 12.56 -9.33
CA ARG A 285 -7.89 12.27 -9.39
C ARG A 285 -8.54 12.59 -10.75
N ALA A 286 -8.25 13.76 -11.30
CA ALA A 286 -8.79 14.18 -12.57
C ALA A 286 -8.43 13.24 -13.74
N ALA A 287 -7.29 12.56 -13.69
CA ALA A 287 -6.91 11.57 -14.70
C ALA A 287 -7.75 10.30 -14.58
N VAL A 288 -8.01 9.84 -13.33
CA VAL A 288 -8.86 8.68 -13.05
C VAL A 288 -10.29 8.93 -13.51
N GLU A 289 -10.86 10.10 -13.17
CA GLU A 289 -12.22 10.49 -13.58
C GLU A 289 -12.36 10.59 -15.10
N ARG A 290 -11.34 11.10 -15.80
CA ARG A 290 -11.35 11.10 -17.29
C ARG A 290 -11.40 9.67 -17.83
N LEU A 291 -10.59 8.75 -17.31
CA LEU A 291 -10.60 7.37 -17.79
C LEU A 291 -11.97 6.70 -17.58
N LEU A 292 -12.59 6.92 -16.42
CA LEU A 292 -13.93 6.38 -16.10
C LEU A 292 -15.05 6.92 -16.99
N ASN A 293 -14.91 8.15 -17.49
CA ASN A 293 -15.93 8.82 -18.30
C ASN A 293 -15.79 8.54 -19.83
N HIS A 294 -14.68 7.93 -20.25
CA HIS A 294 -14.42 7.61 -21.66
C HIS A 294 -14.80 6.18 -22.06
N GLU A 295 -15.28 5.37 -21.11
CA GLU A 295 -15.93 4.07 -21.32
C GLU A 295 -17.45 4.14 -21.04
#